data_f77d9d41422b70f2b8db8e8a2a3c215c
#
_entry.id   f77d9d41422b70f2b8db8e8a2a3c215c
#
_cell.length_a   1.000
_cell.length_b   1.000
_cell.length_c   1.000
_cell.angle_alpha   90.00
_cell.angle_beta   90.00
_cell.angle_gamma   90.00
#
_symmetry.space_group_name_H-M   'P 1'
#
loop_
_entity.id
_entity.type
_entity.pdbx_description
1 polymer ?
#
loop_
_entity_poly.entity_id
_entity_poly.type
_entity_poly.pdbx_seq_one_letter_code
_entity_poly.pdbx_strand_id
1 'polypeptide(L)'
;MKNNFFISRNHNETMKIGYDLSTKLKTPYVLGLVGDLAAGKTTFVKGFLKGLGYDYTVSSPTFTLINNYDAKCNVMHVDFYRETNIKRWIDLGFQELVCNHSIVIVEWADLLPNLLPDDTIYIHFKHLEEDKREIYIK
;
A
#
# COMPACT_ATOMS: atom_id res chain seq x y z
N MET A 1 13.47 -1.74 10.62
CA MET A 1 12.27 -1.04 11.12
C MET A 1 11.63 -1.87 12.22
N LYS A 2 11.25 -1.22 13.31
CA LYS A 2 10.56 -1.91 14.40
C LYS A 2 9.13 -2.24 14.01
N ASN A 3 8.61 -3.35 14.54
CA ASN A 3 7.20 -3.69 14.40
C ASN A 3 6.36 -2.65 15.16
N ASN A 4 5.33 -2.15 14.50
CA ASN A 4 4.42 -1.16 15.07
C ASN A 4 3.00 -1.66 15.01
N PHE A 5 2.28 -1.42 16.10
CA PHE A 5 0.89 -1.84 16.24
C PHE A 5 0.05 -0.62 16.58
N PHE A 6 -1.05 -0.42 15.85
CA PHE A 6 -1.92 0.73 16.02
C PHE A 6 -3.37 0.29 16.09
N ILE A 7 -4.17 1.00 16.87
CA ILE A 7 -5.63 0.93 16.82
C ILE A 7 -6.12 2.25 16.26
N SER A 8 -6.78 2.19 15.12
CA SER A 8 -7.44 3.35 14.50
C SER A 8 -8.93 3.30 14.82
N ARG A 9 -9.49 4.41 15.25
CA ARG A 9 -10.91 4.50 15.62
C ARG A 9 -11.79 5.12 14.55
N ASN A 10 -11.18 5.72 13.54
CA ASN A 10 -11.92 6.37 12.46
C ASN A 10 -11.01 6.57 11.25
N HIS A 11 -11.61 7.06 10.15
CA HIS A 11 -10.88 7.30 8.90
C HIS A 11 -9.72 8.27 9.07
N ASN A 12 -9.90 9.31 9.88
CA ASN A 12 -8.86 10.32 10.07
C ASN A 12 -7.63 9.74 10.77
N GLU A 13 -7.84 8.85 11.76
CA GLU A 13 -6.73 8.18 12.43
C GLU A 13 -5.98 7.23 11.48
N THR A 14 -6.72 6.50 10.64
CA THR A 14 -6.09 5.64 9.62
C THR A 14 -5.25 6.47 8.65
N MET A 15 -5.78 7.60 8.19
CA MET A 15 -5.05 8.50 7.30
C MET A 15 -3.79 9.04 7.97
N LYS A 16 -3.87 9.40 9.25
CA LYS A 16 -2.73 9.91 9.99
C LYS A 16 -1.62 8.87 10.12
N ILE A 17 -1.97 7.61 10.36
CA ILE A 17 -0.99 6.53 10.42
C ILE A 17 -0.24 6.41 9.09
N GLY A 18 -0.97 6.46 7.98
CA GLY A 18 -0.36 6.45 6.65
C GLY A 18 0.54 7.65 6.40
N TYR A 19 0.06 8.83 6.76
CA TYR A 19 0.81 10.08 6.64
C TYR A 19 2.15 10.00 7.40
N ASP A 20 2.08 9.60 8.66
CA ASP A 20 3.28 9.53 9.50
C ASP A 20 4.29 8.52 8.96
N LEU A 21 3.82 7.39 8.46
CA LEU A 21 4.71 6.37 7.90
C LEU A 21 5.46 6.90 6.67
N SER A 22 4.75 7.62 5.78
CA SER A 22 5.36 8.15 4.56
C SER A 22 6.49 9.15 4.84
N THR A 23 6.42 9.83 5.96
CA THR A 23 7.43 10.82 6.35
C THR A 23 8.66 10.20 7.00
N LYS A 24 8.57 8.93 7.43
CA LYS A 24 9.64 8.25 8.15
C LYS A 24 10.48 7.33 7.29
N LEU A 25 9.91 6.77 6.24
CA LEU A 25 10.60 5.77 5.42
C LEU A 25 11.52 6.44 4.38
N LYS A 26 12.65 5.79 4.13
CA LYS A 26 13.61 6.24 3.11
C LYS A 26 13.45 5.38 1.85
N THR A 27 13.26 6.04 0.72
CA THR A 27 13.15 5.37 -0.58
C THR A 27 14.47 4.73 -1.01
N PRO A 28 14.44 3.70 -1.84
CA PRO A 28 13.25 3.03 -2.38
C PRO A 28 12.70 1.96 -1.43
N TYR A 29 11.40 1.67 -1.54
CA TYR A 29 10.80 0.57 -0.77
C TYR A 29 9.49 0.10 -1.40
N VAL A 30 9.07 -1.10 -0.99
CA VAL A 30 7.79 -1.69 -1.38
C VAL A 30 6.96 -1.89 -0.11
N LEU A 31 5.72 -1.43 -0.14
CA LEU A 31 4.73 -1.68 0.92
C LEU A 31 3.74 -2.73 0.43
N GLY A 32 3.59 -3.80 1.17
CA GLY A 32 2.57 -4.81 0.91
C GLY A 32 1.42 -4.64 1.89
N LEU A 33 0.23 -4.32 1.38
CA LEU A 33 -0.96 -4.14 2.21
C LEU A 33 -1.78 -5.41 2.21
N VAL A 34 -2.08 -5.90 3.40
CA VAL A 34 -2.80 -7.15 3.62
C VAL A 34 -4.03 -6.89 4.48
N GLY A 35 -5.18 -7.36 4.04
CA GLY A 35 -6.43 -7.18 4.78
C GLY A 35 -7.62 -7.30 3.88
N ASP A 36 -8.79 -7.57 4.47
CA ASP A 36 -10.03 -7.78 3.75
C ASP A 36 -10.56 -6.46 3.14
N LEU A 37 -11.57 -6.59 2.29
CA LEU A 37 -12.28 -5.43 1.77
C LEU A 37 -12.79 -4.57 2.94
N ALA A 38 -12.79 -3.26 2.74
CA ALA A 38 -13.23 -2.29 3.75
C ALA A 38 -12.37 -2.27 5.02
N ALA A 39 -11.18 -2.89 5.00
CA ALA A 39 -10.27 -2.87 6.15
C ALA A 39 -9.49 -1.57 6.32
N GLY A 40 -9.68 -0.60 5.40
CA GLY A 40 -9.05 0.71 5.49
C GLY A 40 -7.79 0.90 4.65
N LYS A 41 -7.50 -0.02 3.73
CA LYS A 41 -6.30 0.06 2.90
C LYS A 41 -6.27 1.32 2.04
N THR A 42 -7.36 1.64 1.35
CA THR A 42 -7.43 2.84 0.51
C THR A 42 -7.33 4.12 1.33
N THR A 43 -7.98 4.15 2.49
CA THR A 43 -7.89 5.30 3.41
C THR A 43 -6.45 5.52 3.87
N PHE A 44 -5.76 4.44 4.20
CA PHE A 44 -4.35 4.49 4.57
C PHE A 44 -3.50 5.08 3.43
N VAL A 45 -3.72 4.60 2.20
CA VAL A 45 -2.97 5.08 1.02
C VAL A 45 -3.21 6.57 0.79
N LYS A 46 -4.45 7.05 0.98
CA LYS A 46 -4.75 8.48 0.89
C LYS A 46 -3.88 9.30 1.85
N GLY A 47 -3.82 8.88 3.10
CA GLY A 47 -2.98 9.54 4.09
C GLY A 47 -1.50 9.45 3.76
N PHE A 48 -1.06 8.29 3.32
CA PHE A 48 0.32 8.05 2.92
C PHE A 48 0.74 9.02 1.81
N LEU A 49 -0.08 9.15 0.77
CA LEU A 49 0.21 10.04 -0.36
C LEU A 49 0.16 11.51 0.06
N LYS A 50 -0.70 11.88 1.00
CA LYS A 50 -0.70 13.26 1.55
C LYS A 50 0.63 13.58 2.22
N GLY A 51 1.20 12.63 2.94
CA GLY A 51 2.52 12.80 3.55
C GLY A 51 3.62 13.01 2.53
N LEU A 52 3.41 12.57 1.30
CA LEU A 52 4.34 12.78 0.18
C LEU A 52 3.96 14.02 -0.66
N GLY A 53 3.04 14.85 -0.17
CA GLY A 53 2.65 16.08 -0.85
C GLY A 53 1.66 15.90 -1.99
N TYR A 54 1.01 14.74 -2.10
CA TYR A 54 0.02 14.48 -3.14
C TYR A 54 -1.38 14.84 -2.64
N ASP A 55 -1.98 15.88 -3.21
CA ASP A 55 -3.27 16.44 -2.77
C ASP A 55 -4.43 16.13 -3.73
N TYR A 56 -4.22 15.26 -4.71
CA TYR A 56 -5.24 14.94 -5.70
C TYR A 56 -6.02 13.70 -5.29
N THR A 57 -7.00 13.32 -6.12
CA THR A 57 -7.85 12.17 -5.86
C THR A 57 -7.05 10.87 -5.85
N VAL A 58 -7.30 10.04 -4.85
CA VAL A 58 -6.73 8.70 -4.73
C VAL A 58 -7.86 7.69 -4.81
N SER A 59 -7.75 6.74 -5.73
CA SER A 59 -8.71 5.66 -5.87
C SER A 59 -8.01 4.31 -5.78
N SER A 60 -8.77 3.27 -5.42
CA SER A 60 -8.24 1.91 -5.42
C SER A 60 -7.90 1.46 -6.83
N PRO A 61 -6.77 0.76 -7.04
CA PRO A 61 -6.41 0.24 -8.37
C PRO A 61 -7.15 -1.04 -8.73
N THR A 62 -8.25 -1.37 -8.05
CA THR A 62 -8.99 -2.62 -8.26
C THR A 62 -9.37 -2.83 -9.72
N PHE A 63 -9.79 -1.78 -10.42
CA PHE A 63 -10.22 -1.90 -11.82
C PHE A 63 -9.13 -1.57 -12.82
N THR A 64 -8.12 -0.83 -12.42
CA THR A 64 -7.02 -0.41 -13.29
C THR A 64 -5.78 -1.29 -13.15
N LEU A 65 -5.70 -2.07 -12.08
CA LEU A 65 -4.57 -2.89 -11.64
C LEU A 65 -3.36 -2.07 -11.20
N ILE A 66 -3.05 -0.98 -11.87
CA ILE A 66 -1.91 -0.12 -11.56
C ILE A 66 -2.34 1.34 -11.68
N ASN A 67 -2.11 2.12 -10.64
CA ASN A 67 -2.22 3.58 -10.66
C ASN A 67 -0.85 4.17 -10.36
N ASN A 68 -0.51 5.26 -11.04
CA ASN A 68 0.75 5.98 -10.81
C ASN A 68 0.44 7.35 -10.23
N TYR A 69 1.22 7.76 -9.23
CA TYR A 69 1.09 9.06 -8.60
C TYR A 69 2.42 9.79 -8.64
N ASP A 70 2.38 11.03 -9.10
CA ASP A 70 3.56 11.90 -9.15
C ASP A 70 3.53 12.81 -7.92
N ALA A 71 4.13 12.32 -6.83
CA ALA A 71 4.23 13.02 -5.56
C ALA A 71 5.65 13.60 -5.43
N LYS A 72 6.20 13.67 -4.21
CA LYS A 72 7.62 14.05 -4.02
C LYS A 72 8.55 13.10 -4.75
N CYS A 73 8.08 11.88 -4.99
CA CYS A 73 8.76 10.88 -5.79
C CYS A 73 7.68 10.10 -6.55
N ASN A 74 8.09 9.23 -7.46
CA ASN A 74 7.12 8.44 -8.23
C ASN A 74 6.63 7.26 -7.41
N VAL A 75 5.31 7.11 -7.33
CA VAL A 75 4.65 6.06 -6.57
C VAL A 75 3.81 5.22 -7.51
N MET A 76 3.96 3.90 -7.42
CA MET A 76 3.12 2.95 -8.14
C MET A 76 2.22 2.24 -7.15
N HIS A 77 0.92 2.23 -7.40
CA HIS A 77 -0.10 1.59 -6.55
C HIS A 77 -0.72 0.44 -7.34
N VAL A 78 -0.61 -0.76 -6.82
CA VAL A 78 -0.91 -2.01 -7.54
C VAL A 78 -1.92 -2.83 -6.76
N ASP A 79 -2.77 -3.59 -7.45
CA ASP A 79 -3.74 -4.48 -6.85
C ASP A 79 -3.59 -5.90 -7.41
N PHE A 80 -3.35 -6.87 -6.53
CA PHE A 80 -3.24 -8.28 -6.93
C PHE A 80 -4.57 -9.04 -6.88
N TYR A 81 -5.64 -8.41 -6.40
CA TYR A 81 -6.90 -9.12 -6.18
C TYR A 81 -7.54 -9.64 -7.47
N ARG A 82 -7.56 -8.79 -8.49
CA ARG A 82 -8.23 -9.13 -9.75
C ARG A 82 -7.37 -9.91 -10.73
N GLU A 83 -6.05 -9.86 -10.57
CA GLU A 83 -5.16 -10.61 -11.42
C GLU A 83 -4.21 -11.41 -10.55
N THR A 84 -4.51 -12.70 -10.39
CA THR A 84 -3.72 -13.63 -9.57
C THR A 84 -2.81 -14.51 -10.39
N ASN A 85 -2.79 -14.37 -11.71
CA ASN A 85 -1.90 -15.13 -12.58
C ASN A 85 -0.51 -14.49 -12.58
N ILE A 86 0.43 -15.12 -11.91
CA ILE A 86 1.80 -14.61 -11.78
C ILE A 86 2.47 -14.35 -13.13
N LYS A 87 2.18 -15.20 -14.11
CA LYS A 87 2.76 -15.06 -15.46
C LYS A 87 2.37 -13.74 -16.11
N ARG A 88 1.13 -13.28 -15.91
CA ARG A 88 0.68 -12.01 -16.47
C ARG A 88 1.44 -10.83 -15.90
N TRP A 89 1.72 -10.86 -14.58
CA TRP A 89 2.52 -9.82 -13.95
C TRP A 89 3.96 -9.84 -14.46
N ILE A 90 4.52 -11.04 -14.65
CA ILE A 90 5.87 -11.18 -15.21
C ILE A 90 5.90 -10.64 -16.65
N ASP A 91 4.90 -10.99 -17.47
CA ASP A 91 4.81 -10.53 -18.85
C ASP A 91 4.64 -9.00 -18.95
N LEU A 92 4.01 -8.38 -17.96
CA LEU A 92 3.92 -6.92 -17.87
C LEU A 92 5.24 -6.25 -17.47
N GLY A 93 6.25 -7.03 -17.08
CA GLY A 93 7.51 -6.47 -16.61
C GLY A 93 7.43 -5.93 -15.19
N PHE A 94 6.68 -6.58 -14.31
CA PHE A 94 6.43 -6.09 -12.95
C PHE A 94 7.71 -5.81 -12.18
N GLN A 95 8.71 -6.69 -12.28
CA GLN A 95 9.97 -6.50 -11.57
C GLN A 95 10.70 -5.24 -12.02
N GLU A 96 10.68 -4.95 -13.32
CA GLU A 96 11.28 -3.71 -13.84
C GLU A 96 10.49 -2.49 -13.36
N LEU A 97 9.16 -2.58 -13.35
CA LEU A 97 8.31 -1.50 -12.84
C LEU A 97 8.64 -1.20 -11.37
N VAL A 98 8.83 -2.24 -10.54
CA VAL A 98 9.21 -2.07 -9.16
C VAL A 98 10.55 -1.35 -9.05
N CYS A 99 11.54 -1.75 -9.86
CA CYS A 99 12.86 -1.12 -9.83
C CYS A 99 12.85 0.33 -10.31
N ASN A 100 11.91 0.70 -11.16
CA ASN A 100 11.82 2.04 -11.75
C ASN A 100 11.01 3.03 -10.92
N HIS A 101 10.44 2.60 -9.80
CA HIS A 101 9.65 3.46 -8.92
C HIS A 101 10.33 3.60 -7.56
N SER A 102 10.23 4.79 -6.99
CA SER A 102 10.76 5.05 -5.64
C SER A 102 9.96 4.34 -4.57
N ILE A 103 8.65 4.28 -4.75
CA ILE A 103 7.73 3.63 -3.82
C ILE A 103 6.74 2.78 -4.62
N VAL A 104 6.56 1.54 -4.18
CA VAL A 104 5.52 0.66 -4.73
C VAL A 104 4.61 0.24 -3.58
N ILE A 105 3.30 0.46 -3.75
CA ILE A 105 2.29 0.05 -2.78
C ILE A 105 1.46 -1.05 -3.44
N VAL A 106 1.39 -2.21 -2.81
CA VAL A 106 0.70 -3.38 -3.37
C VAL A 106 -0.44 -3.79 -2.44
N GLU A 107 -1.69 -3.65 -2.89
CA GLU A 107 -2.84 -4.16 -2.18
C GLU A 107 -3.01 -5.64 -2.47
N TRP A 108 -3.51 -6.39 -1.48
CA TRP A 108 -3.64 -7.84 -1.56
C TRP A 108 -2.28 -8.52 -1.79
N ALA A 109 -1.26 -8.00 -1.14
CA ALA A 109 0.13 -8.45 -1.33
C ALA A 109 0.35 -9.91 -0.97
N ASP A 110 -0.48 -10.46 -0.08
CA ASP A 110 -0.42 -11.86 0.35
C ASP A 110 -0.84 -12.85 -0.73
N LEU A 111 -1.49 -12.38 -1.80
CA LEU A 111 -1.92 -13.27 -2.88
C LEU A 111 -0.78 -13.73 -3.78
N LEU A 112 0.22 -12.88 -3.99
CA LEU A 112 1.36 -13.19 -4.86
C LEU A 112 2.69 -12.77 -4.19
N PRO A 113 3.01 -13.34 -3.03
CA PRO A 113 4.20 -12.90 -2.28
C PRO A 113 5.50 -13.13 -3.03
N ASN A 114 5.55 -14.10 -3.92
CA ASN A 114 6.77 -14.42 -4.67
C ASN A 114 7.14 -13.35 -5.71
N LEU A 115 6.23 -12.43 -6.03
CA LEU A 115 6.52 -11.31 -6.90
C LEU A 115 7.19 -10.15 -6.17
N LEU A 116 7.16 -10.16 -4.84
CA LEU A 116 7.61 -9.03 -4.04
C LEU A 116 9.03 -9.25 -3.53
N PRO A 117 9.83 -8.16 -3.40
CA PRO A 117 11.17 -8.27 -2.84
C PRO A 117 11.15 -8.79 -1.39
N ASP A 118 12.26 -9.38 -0.97
CA ASP A 118 12.39 -9.92 0.40
C ASP A 118 12.31 -8.83 1.46
N ASP A 119 12.69 -7.59 1.12
CA ASP A 119 12.68 -6.46 2.04
C ASP A 119 11.35 -5.69 2.03
N THR A 120 10.31 -6.25 1.44
CA THR A 120 8.98 -5.65 1.44
C THR A 120 8.49 -5.43 2.87
N ILE A 121 7.96 -4.24 3.13
CA ILE A 121 7.36 -3.88 4.40
C ILE A 121 5.88 -4.23 4.32
N TYR A 122 5.42 -5.15 5.19
CA TYR A 122 4.03 -5.58 5.19
C TYR A 122 3.23 -4.80 6.22
N ILE A 123 2.04 -4.36 5.83
CA ILE A 123 1.10 -3.66 6.69
C ILE A 123 -0.19 -4.45 6.69
N HIS A 124 -0.54 -4.97 7.85
CA HIS A 124 -1.72 -5.80 8.04
C HIS A 124 -2.86 -4.96 8.62
N PHE A 125 -4.03 -5.05 8.00
CA PHE A 125 -5.23 -4.34 8.39
C PHE A 125 -6.28 -5.33 8.83
N LYS A 126 -6.87 -5.11 9.98
CA LYS A 126 -7.98 -5.92 10.47
C LYS A 126 -9.11 -5.01 10.91
N HIS A 127 -10.27 -5.20 10.32
CA HIS A 127 -11.50 -4.52 10.75
C HIS A 127 -11.97 -5.15 12.07
N LEU A 128 -12.18 -4.34 13.10
CA LEU A 128 -12.64 -4.83 14.39
C LEU A 128 -14.15 -4.66 14.50
N GLU A 129 -14.63 -3.41 14.65
CA GLU A 129 -16.04 -3.11 14.73
C GLU A 129 -16.26 -1.68 14.25
N GLU A 130 -17.40 -1.40 13.63
CA GLU A 130 -17.72 -0.07 13.09
C GLU A 130 -16.56 0.52 12.30
N ASP A 131 -16.01 1.65 12.74
CA ASP A 131 -14.88 2.32 12.08
C ASP A 131 -13.53 1.96 12.69
N LYS A 132 -13.50 1.01 13.62
CA LYS A 132 -12.28 0.65 14.35
C LYS A 132 -11.45 -0.35 13.55
N ARG A 133 -10.16 -0.08 13.45
CA ARG A 133 -9.20 -0.90 12.70
C ARG A 133 -7.98 -1.19 13.55
N GLU A 134 -7.44 -2.37 13.35
CA GLU A 134 -6.13 -2.76 13.87
C GLU A 134 -5.15 -2.72 12.71
N ILE A 135 -4.03 -2.02 12.88
CA ILE A 135 -3.01 -1.86 11.82
C ILE A 135 -1.68 -2.29 12.40
N TYR A 136 -1.07 -3.28 11.78
CA TYR A 136 0.21 -3.85 12.22
C TYR A 136 1.24 -3.74 11.11
N ILE A 137 2.36 -3.08 11.40
CA ILE A 137 3.45 -2.87 10.44
C ILE A 137 4.60 -3.80 10.84
N LYS A 138 5.02 -4.59 9.89
CA LYS A 138 5.97 -5.67 10.12
C LYS A 138 7.26 -5.49 9.32
#